data_337da0c2f917dbefe301b600549a345a
#
_entry.id   337da0c2f917dbefe301b600549a345a
#
_cell.length_a   1.000
_cell.length_b   1.000
_cell.length_c   1.000
_cell.angle_alpha   90.00
_cell.angle_beta   90.00
_cell.angle_gamma   90.00
#
_symmetry.space_group_name_H-M   'P 1'
#
loop_
_entity.id
_entity.type
_entity.pdbx_description
1 polymer ?
#
loop_
_entity_poly.entity_id
_entity_poly.type
_entity_poly.pdbx_seq_one_letter_code
_entity_poly.pdbx_strand_id
1 'polypeptide(L)'
;MRNLQVKVVERQQNISIQEQEIMRKEKELDSKVKKPAEAEKYRLEKIAEAEKQRIVLEAEAESEAKALKGEAEAYAIEVKAKAEAEQVEQ
;
A
#
# COMPACT_ATOMS: atom_id res chain seq x y z
N MET A 1 -54.09 -37.78 -3.89
CA MET A 1 -53.34 -36.92 -4.83
C MET A 1 -53.14 -35.50 -4.34
N ARG A 2 -54.17 -34.82 -3.79
CA ARG A 2 -54.03 -33.46 -3.24
C ARG A 2 -52.96 -33.37 -2.16
N ASN A 3 -52.83 -34.34 -1.26
CA ASN A 3 -51.85 -34.31 -0.18
C ASN A 3 -50.41 -34.38 -0.68
N LEU A 4 -50.15 -35.13 -1.74
CA LEU A 4 -48.80 -35.21 -2.33
C LEU A 4 -48.42 -33.92 -3.03
N GLN A 5 -49.34 -33.27 -3.73
CA GLN A 5 -49.09 -31.99 -4.40
C GLN A 5 -48.85 -30.89 -3.38
N VAL A 6 -49.60 -30.84 -2.31
CA VAL A 6 -49.38 -29.87 -1.20
C VAL A 6 -48.02 -30.08 -0.56
N LYS A 7 -47.63 -31.31 -0.30
CA LYS A 7 -46.31 -31.61 0.26
C LYS A 7 -45.17 -31.21 -0.68
N VAL A 8 -45.31 -31.44 -1.96
CA VAL A 8 -44.31 -31.02 -2.96
C VAL A 8 -44.15 -29.49 -2.98
N VAL A 9 -45.25 -28.76 -2.99
CA VAL A 9 -45.26 -27.29 -2.98
C VAL A 9 -44.64 -26.78 -1.67
N GLU A 10 -44.99 -27.38 -0.53
CA GLU A 10 -44.36 -26.99 0.77
C GLU A 10 -42.87 -27.22 0.78
N ARG A 11 -42.36 -28.33 0.26
CA ARG A 11 -40.94 -28.60 0.14
C ARG A 11 -40.23 -27.62 -0.77
N GLN A 12 -40.83 -27.28 -1.91
CA GLN A 12 -40.30 -26.28 -2.84
C GLN A 12 -40.22 -24.92 -2.19
N GLN A 13 -41.26 -24.52 -1.44
CA GLN A 13 -41.25 -23.27 -0.71
C GLN A 13 -40.17 -23.25 0.38
N ASN A 14 -40.01 -24.35 1.11
CA ASN A 14 -38.96 -24.45 2.14
C ASN A 14 -37.55 -24.35 1.54
N ILE A 15 -37.33 -24.99 0.41
CA ILE A 15 -36.06 -24.91 -0.31
C ILE A 15 -35.79 -23.46 -0.77
N SER A 16 -36.79 -22.79 -1.31
CA SER A 16 -36.69 -21.41 -1.74
C SER A 16 -36.36 -20.47 -0.58
N ILE A 17 -37.01 -20.66 0.56
CA ILE A 17 -36.73 -19.89 1.79
C ILE A 17 -35.31 -20.11 2.25
N GLN A 18 -34.83 -21.37 2.27
CA GLN A 18 -33.45 -21.70 2.66
C GLN A 18 -32.43 -21.09 1.71
N GLU A 19 -32.70 -21.12 0.40
CA GLU A 19 -31.83 -20.47 -0.58
C GLU A 19 -31.74 -18.96 -0.35
N GLN A 20 -32.85 -18.31 -0.08
CA GLN A 20 -32.90 -16.88 0.23
C GLN A 20 -32.15 -16.56 1.52
N GLU A 21 -32.25 -17.39 2.54
CA GLU A 21 -31.50 -17.21 3.78
C GLU A 21 -29.99 -17.37 3.57
N ILE A 22 -29.58 -18.33 2.77
CA ILE A 22 -28.16 -18.53 2.43
C ILE A 22 -27.64 -17.28 1.70
N MET A 23 -28.36 -16.78 0.71
CA MET A 23 -27.99 -15.56 -0.01
C MET A 23 -27.91 -14.35 0.92
N ARG A 24 -28.84 -14.21 1.85
CA ARG A 24 -28.84 -13.13 2.83
C ARG A 24 -27.62 -13.21 3.75
N LYS A 25 -27.28 -14.42 4.23
CA LYS A 25 -26.10 -14.64 5.08
C LYS A 25 -24.81 -14.38 4.32
N GLU A 26 -24.73 -14.79 3.07
CA GLU A 26 -23.57 -14.50 2.23
C GLU A 26 -23.36 -13.00 2.04
N LYS A 27 -24.42 -12.25 1.76
CA LYS A 27 -24.35 -10.79 1.66
C LYS A 27 -23.99 -10.14 2.98
N GLU A 28 -24.50 -10.65 4.07
CA GLU A 28 -24.17 -10.16 5.41
C GLU A 28 -22.71 -10.39 5.73
N LEU A 29 -22.16 -11.56 5.45
CA LEU A 29 -20.73 -11.86 5.63
C LEU A 29 -19.87 -11.00 4.71
N ASP A 30 -20.26 -10.80 3.47
CA ASP A 30 -19.57 -9.93 2.54
C ASP A 30 -19.50 -8.50 3.09
N SER A 31 -20.62 -7.97 3.57
CA SER A 31 -20.69 -6.63 4.13
C SER A 31 -19.96 -6.47 5.47
N LYS A 32 -20.09 -7.43 6.38
CA LYS A 32 -19.57 -7.31 7.76
C LYS A 32 -18.12 -7.74 7.94
N VAL A 33 -17.67 -8.68 7.12
CA VAL A 33 -16.35 -9.30 7.29
C VAL A 33 -15.44 -9.02 6.10
N LYS A 34 -15.88 -9.37 4.91
CA LYS A 34 -15.05 -9.31 3.72
C LYS A 34 -14.72 -7.88 3.30
N LYS A 35 -15.71 -7.00 3.22
CA LYS A 35 -15.48 -5.60 2.82
C LYS A 35 -14.62 -4.84 3.81
N PRO A 36 -14.85 -4.93 5.14
CA PRO A 36 -13.95 -4.32 6.11
C PRO A 36 -12.53 -4.88 6.05
N ALA A 37 -12.38 -6.19 5.84
CA ALA A 37 -11.06 -6.82 5.70
C ALA A 37 -10.32 -6.34 4.45
N GLU A 38 -11.02 -6.20 3.32
CA GLU A 38 -10.47 -5.65 2.09
C GLU A 38 -10.06 -4.18 2.26
N ALA A 39 -10.88 -3.38 2.94
CA ALA A 39 -10.57 -2.00 3.24
C ALA A 39 -9.33 -1.86 4.13
N GLU A 40 -9.21 -2.73 5.14
CA GLU A 40 -8.03 -2.76 6.03
C GLU A 40 -6.78 -3.17 5.27
N LYS A 41 -6.87 -4.17 4.41
CA LYS A 41 -5.77 -4.59 3.53
C LYS A 41 -5.32 -3.44 2.64
N TYR A 42 -6.24 -2.75 2.00
CA TYR A 42 -5.95 -1.59 1.16
C TYR A 42 -5.26 -0.48 1.95
N ARG A 43 -5.76 -0.18 3.15
CA ARG A 43 -5.16 0.81 4.04
C ARG A 43 -3.71 0.46 4.38
N LEU A 44 -3.46 -0.79 4.76
CA LEU A 44 -2.12 -1.27 5.10
C LEU A 44 -1.18 -1.23 3.90
N GLU A 45 -1.65 -1.62 2.72
CA GLU A 45 -0.87 -1.56 1.49
C GLU A 45 -0.48 -0.12 1.15
N LYS A 46 -1.40 0.84 1.31
CA LYS A 46 -1.12 2.25 1.06
C LYS A 46 -0.13 2.84 2.05
N ILE A 47 -0.22 2.47 3.32
CA ILE A 47 0.73 2.88 4.34
C ILE A 47 2.13 2.32 4.04
N ALA A 48 2.20 1.04 3.67
CA ALA A 48 3.48 0.41 3.32
C ALA A 48 4.10 1.05 2.08
N GLU A 49 3.32 1.37 1.06
CA GLU A 49 3.79 2.07 -0.13
C GLU A 49 4.32 3.46 0.19
N ALA A 50 3.59 4.23 1.00
CA ALA A 50 4.01 5.56 1.44
C ALA A 50 5.31 5.49 2.26
N GLU A 51 5.45 4.51 3.13
CA GLU A 51 6.66 4.28 3.92
C GLU A 51 7.86 3.94 3.03
N LYS A 52 7.65 3.10 2.04
CA LYS A 52 8.68 2.77 1.05
C LYS A 52 9.13 4.02 0.30
N GLN A 53 8.19 4.84 -0.17
CA GLN A 53 8.51 6.09 -0.86
C GLN A 53 9.29 7.05 0.04
N ARG A 54 8.91 7.15 1.31
CA ARG A 54 9.62 7.98 2.29
C ARG A 54 11.08 7.54 2.44
N ILE A 55 11.31 6.25 2.58
CA ILE A 55 12.65 5.68 2.73
C ILE A 55 13.50 5.95 1.49
N VAL A 56 12.93 5.74 0.31
CA VAL A 56 13.63 6.00 -0.96
C VAL A 56 14.01 7.47 -1.10
N LEU A 57 13.05 8.37 -0.83
CA LEU A 57 13.30 9.81 -0.91
C LEU A 57 14.35 10.29 0.10
N GLU A 58 14.33 9.75 1.31
CA GLU A 58 15.36 10.06 2.31
C GLU A 58 16.74 9.57 1.86
N ALA A 59 16.82 8.37 1.31
CA ALA A 59 18.08 7.83 0.81
C ALA A 59 18.62 8.66 -0.37
N GLU A 60 17.75 9.07 -1.29
CA GLU A 60 18.14 9.95 -2.41
C GLU A 60 18.62 11.31 -1.91
N ALA A 61 17.92 11.91 -0.94
CA ALA A 61 18.31 13.18 -0.35
C ALA A 61 19.66 13.09 0.36
N GLU A 62 19.91 12.02 1.11
CA GLU A 62 21.21 11.79 1.75
C GLU A 62 22.33 11.60 0.74
N SER A 63 22.05 10.86 -0.34
CA SER A 63 23.01 10.65 -1.42
C SER A 63 23.37 11.98 -2.12
N GLU A 64 22.37 12.80 -2.42
CA GLU A 64 22.60 14.14 -3.00
C GLU A 64 23.37 15.05 -2.07
N ALA A 65 23.03 15.05 -0.79
CA ALA A 65 23.73 15.84 0.21
C ALA A 65 25.20 15.44 0.32
N LYS A 66 25.51 14.15 0.31
CA LYS A 66 26.89 13.65 0.31
C LYS A 66 27.65 14.05 -0.95
N ALA A 67 27.01 13.95 -2.11
CA ALA A 67 27.61 14.34 -3.37
C ALA A 67 27.94 15.84 -3.39
N LEU A 68 27.00 16.69 -2.96
CA LEU A 68 27.20 18.13 -2.88
C LEU A 68 28.31 18.50 -1.89
N LYS A 69 28.35 17.83 -0.75
CA LYS A 69 29.41 18.03 0.24
C LYS A 69 30.78 17.63 -0.31
N GLY A 70 30.84 16.50 -1.01
CA GLY A 70 32.09 16.05 -1.65
C GLY A 70 32.57 17.02 -2.73
N GLU A 71 31.65 17.54 -3.56
CA GLU A 71 31.98 18.55 -4.57
C GLU A 71 32.48 19.84 -3.93
N ALA A 72 31.84 20.29 -2.86
CA ALA A 72 32.25 21.48 -2.14
C ALA A 72 33.63 21.31 -1.50
N GLU A 73 33.91 20.16 -0.91
CA GLU A 73 35.23 19.84 -0.34
C GLU A 73 36.31 19.78 -1.41
N ALA A 74 36.02 19.15 -2.56
CA ALA A 74 36.94 19.09 -3.69
C ALA A 74 37.24 20.50 -4.26
N TYR A 75 36.22 21.32 -4.39
CA TYR A 75 36.37 22.70 -4.82
C TYR A 75 37.24 23.53 -3.85
N ALA A 76 37.01 23.37 -2.54
CA ALA A 76 37.81 24.07 -1.54
C ALA A 76 39.28 23.64 -1.58
N ILE A 77 39.56 22.35 -1.75
CA ILE A 77 40.91 21.84 -1.92
C ILE A 77 41.58 22.43 -3.18
N GLU A 78 40.86 22.46 -4.30
CA GLU A 78 41.36 22.98 -5.54
C GLU A 78 41.71 24.49 -5.44
N VAL A 79 40.82 25.27 -4.84
CA VAL A 79 41.03 26.73 -4.64
C VAL A 79 42.24 26.95 -3.72
N LYS A 80 42.39 26.20 -2.67
CA LYS A 80 43.51 26.27 -1.74
C LYS A 80 44.81 25.94 -2.43
N ALA A 81 44.85 24.87 -3.21
CA ALA A 81 46.03 24.45 -3.96
C ALA A 81 46.45 25.51 -4.99
N LYS A 82 45.52 26.14 -5.69
CA LYS A 82 45.80 27.25 -6.62
C LYS A 82 46.38 28.45 -5.91
N ALA A 83 45.80 28.81 -4.77
CA ALA A 83 46.30 29.92 -3.95
C ALA A 83 47.71 29.66 -3.45
N GLU A 84 48.02 28.48 -3.00
CA GLU A 84 49.37 28.08 -2.56
C GLU A 84 50.37 28.12 -3.74
N ALA A 85 49.97 27.61 -4.90
CA ALA A 85 50.79 27.65 -6.10
C ALA A 85 51.13 29.08 -6.53
N GLU A 86 50.16 29.97 -6.49
CA GLU A 86 50.36 31.41 -6.82
C GLU A 86 51.32 32.07 -5.82
N GLN A 87 51.24 31.74 -4.55
CA GLN A 87 52.15 32.25 -3.55
C GLN A 87 53.59 31.77 -3.77
N VAL A 88 53.77 30.55 -4.21
CA VAL A 88 55.09 29.99 -4.51
C VAL A 88 55.73 30.65 -5.73
N GLU A 89 54.93 31.00 -6.74
CA GLU A 89 55.42 31.68 -7.95
C GLU A 89 55.84 33.11 -7.71
N GLN A 90 55.27 33.75 -6.71
CA GLN A 90 55.66 35.09 -6.31
C GLN A 90 56.93 35.08 -5.50
#